data_59c505568313a9ffc9c745d6e07ff635
#
_entry.id   59c505568313a9ffc9c745d6e07ff635
#
_cell.length_a   1.000
_cell.length_b   1.000
_cell.length_c   1.000
_cell.angle_alpha   90.00
_cell.angle_beta   90.00
_cell.angle_gamma   90.00
#
_symmetry.space_group_name_H-M   'P 1'
#
loop_
_entity.id
_entity.type
_entity.pdbx_description
1 polymer ?
#
loop_
_entity_poly.entity_id
_entity_poly.type
_entity_poly.pdbx_seq_one_letter_code
_entity_poly.pdbx_strand_id
1 'polypeptide(L)'
;NHHTSGVRMEWYRDDLEQAKKNDPFPKLEKLLVENNFKESKLKEIKIEIDKEINIEFKKAMEANDPEPEDLFKYKFSPTDINKEVGNRSPESNESIFMVDAGICAIKELMEDNPECLLYGQDVGKRLGGVFREAATLGEHFGDERVFNTPIQEAFIIGSTVGMSAVGLKPIVEIQFADYIWPGLNQLFTEVSRSYYLSNGKWPVSCVIRVPTGAYGSGGPYHS
;
A
#
# COMPACT_ATOMS: atom_id res chain seq x y z
N ASN A 1 -5.67 -16.81 -13.64
CA ASN A 1 -7.08 -16.99 -13.98
C ASN A 1 -7.89 -17.22 -12.71
N HIS A 2 -9.05 -16.59 -12.64
CA HIS A 2 -9.92 -16.59 -11.48
C HIS A 2 -11.26 -17.23 -11.81
N HIS A 3 -11.82 -17.96 -10.87
CA HIS A 3 -13.19 -18.48 -10.93
C HIS A 3 -13.81 -18.45 -9.53
N THR A 4 -15.12 -18.43 -9.46
CA THR A 4 -15.84 -18.44 -8.19
C THR A 4 -15.72 -19.80 -7.52
N SER A 5 -15.44 -19.79 -6.23
CA SER A 5 -15.40 -20.98 -5.38
C SER A 5 -16.71 -21.79 -5.50
N GLY A 6 -16.60 -23.11 -5.66
CA GLY A 6 -17.74 -24.00 -5.81
C GLY A 6 -18.34 -24.13 -7.22
N VAL A 7 -17.85 -23.35 -8.19
CA VAL A 7 -18.26 -23.46 -9.59
C VAL A 7 -17.22 -24.25 -10.37
N ARG A 8 -17.67 -25.18 -11.20
CA ARG A 8 -16.77 -25.98 -12.04
C ARG A 8 -16.13 -25.08 -13.10
N MET A 9 -14.82 -25.25 -13.32
CA MET A 9 -14.05 -24.44 -14.28
C MET A 9 -14.59 -24.56 -15.71
N GLU A 10 -15.10 -25.71 -16.08
CA GLU A 10 -15.69 -26.00 -17.38
C GLU A 10 -16.90 -25.11 -17.69
N TRP A 11 -17.54 -24.55 -16.67
CA TRP A 11 -18.65 -23.61 -16.85
C TRP A 11 -18.21 -22.19 -17.18
N TYR A 12 -16.94 -21.87 -16.91
CA TYR A 12 -16.38 -20.55 -17.22
C TYR A 12 -15.77 -20.48 -18.59
N ARG A 13 -15.27 -21.62 -19.07
CA ARG A 13 -14.58 -21.65 -20.34
C ARG A 13 -14.54 -23.08 -20.89
N ASP A 14 -14.68 -23.18 -22.17
CA ASP A 14 -14.66 -24.41 -22.95
C ASP A 14 -13.26 -24.76 -23.51
N ASP A 15 -12.29 -23.86 -23.35
CA ASP A 15 -10.92 -24.01 -23.85
C ASP A 15 -9.89 -24.38 -22.75
N LEU A 16 -10.31 -25.08 -21.69
CA LEU A 16 -9.46 -25.38 -20.54
C LEU A 16 -8.14 -26.06 -20.90
N GLU A 17 -8.18 -27.04 -21.80
CA GLU A 17 -6.97 -27.76 -22.22
C GLU A 17 -5.99 -26.86 -22.97
N GLN A 18 -6.48 -25.91 -23.74
CA GLN A 18 -5.63 -24.92 -24.38
C GLN A 18 -5.10 -23.89 -23.37
N ALA A 19 -5.91 -23.50 -22.39
CA ALA A 19 -5.52 -22.57 -21.34
C ALA A 19 -4.42 -23.13 -20.44
N LYS A 20 -4.46 -24.43 -20.12
CA LYS A 20 -3.40 -25.12 -19.36
C LYS A 20 -2.01 -24.97 -19.99
N LYS A 21 -1.93 -24.97 -21.33
CA LYS A 21 -0.67 -24.74 -22.05
C LYS A 21 -0.07 -23.34 -21.84
N ASN A 22 -0.92 -22.42 -21.41
CA ASN A 22 -0.52 -21.04 -21.11
C ASN A 22 -0.23 -20.79 -19.63
N ASP A 23 -0.21 -21.84 -18.81
CA ASP A 23 0.18 -21.73 -17.41
C ASP A 23 1.56 -21.06 -17.29
N PRO A 24 1.68 -19.97 -16.51
CA PRO A 24 2.94 -19.29 -16.33
C PRO A 24 3.96 -20.10 -15.52
N PHE A 25 3.53 -21.02 -14.67
CA PHE A 25 4.42 -21.73 -13.76
C PHE A 25 5.41 -22.66 -14.50
N PRO A 26 5.00 -23.56 -15.39
CA PRO A 26 5.95 -24.36 -16.17
C PRO A 26 6.84 -23.51 -17.09
N LYS A 27 6.33 -22.37 -17.57
CA LYS A 27 7.13 -21.44 -18.38
C LYS A 27 8.24 -20.79 -17.57
N LEU A 28 7.95 -20.41 -16.31
CA LEU A 28 8.95 -19.87 -15.40
C LEU A 28 10.01 -20.90 -15.06
N GLU A 29 9.63 -22.15 -14.76
CA GLU A 29 10.59 -23.23 -14.48
C GLU A 29 11.55 -23.44 -15.67
N LYS A 30 10.99 -23.50 -16.87
CA LYS A 30 11.79 -23.61 -18.09
C LYS A 30 12.76 -22.46 -18.24
N LEU A 31 12.29 -21.23 -18.07
CA LEU A 31 13.12 -20.01 -18.13
C LEU A 31 14.27 -20.05 -17.10
N LEU A 32 14.00 -20.49 -15.88
CA LEU A 32 15.03 -20.62 -14.85
C LEU A 32 16.09 -21.63 -15.23
N VAL A 33 15.71 -22.78 -15.75
CA VAL A 33 16.65 -23.83 -16.20
C VAL A 33 17.48 -23.32 -17.40
N GLU A 34 16.86 -22.65 -18.36
CA GLU A 34 17.55 -22.03 -19.49
C GLU A 34 18.57 -20.96 -19.06
N ASN A 35 18.35 -20.32 -17.90
CA ASN A 35 19.28 -19.37 -17.28
C ASN A 35 20.18 -20.01 -16.21
N ASN A 36 20.49 -21.29 -16.35
CA ASN A 36 21.45 -22.04 -15.52
C ASN A 36 21.00 -22.30 -14.08
N PHE A 37 19.72 -22.17 -13.75
CA PHE A 37 19.22 -22.62 -12.47
C PHE A 37 19.10 -24.16 -12.48
N LYS A 38 19.66 -24.83 -11.46
CA LYS A 38 19.66 -26.29 -11.44
C LYS A 38 18.27 -26.86 -11.22
N GLU A 39 17.85 -27.77 -12.09
CA GLU A 39 16.56 -28.47 -11.98
C GLU A 39 16.40 -29.22 -10.66
N SER A 40 17.50 -29.82 -10.15
CA SER A 40 17.51 -30.46 -8.83
C SER A 40 17.12 -29.49 -7.71
N LYS A 41 17.58 -28.23 -7.79
CA LYS A 41 17.25 -27.21 -6.79
C LYS A 41 15.78 -26.79 -6.88
N LEU A 42 15.18 -26.73 -8.07
CA LEU A 42 13.75 -26.50 -8.23
C LEU A 42 12.93 -27.61 -7.56
N LYS A 43 13.36 -28.88 -7.74
CA LYS A 43 12.70 -30.03 -7.09
C LYS A 43 12.82 -29.98 -5.56
N GLU A 44 13.98 -29.64 -5.04
CA GLU A 44 14.19 -29.46 -3.60
C GLU A 44 13.26 -28.39 -3.03
N ILE A 45 13.20 -27.20 -3.66
CA ILE A 45 12.32 -26.10 -3.24
C ILE A 45 10.86 -26.55 -3.20
N LYS A 46 10.38 -27.26 -4.23
CA LYS A 46 9.00 -27.77 -4.25
C LYS A 46 8.73 -28.70 -3.07
N ILE A 47 9.65 -29.65 -2.81
CA ILE A 47 9.51 -30.60 -1.70
C ILE A 47 9.50 -29.87 -0.36
N GLU A 48 10.37 -28.87 -0.18
CA GLU A 48 10.41 -28.06 1.05
C GLU A 48 9.11 -27.29 1.27
N ILE A 49 8.60 -26.65 0.22
CA ILE A 49 7.34 -25.89 0.25
C ILE A 49 6.15 -26.83 0.54
N ASP A 50 6.05 -27.96 -0.15
CA ASP A 50 4.99 -28.93 0.10
C ASP A 50 5.01 -29.44 1.54
N LYS A 51 6.19 -29.69 2.08
CA LYS A 51 6.35 -30.08 3.48
C LYS A 51 5.89 -28.97 4.44
N GLU A 52 6.30 -27.73 4.19
CA GLU A 52 5.89 -26.59 5.00
C GLU A 52 4.37 -26.38 4.96
N ILE A 53 3.77 -26.42 3.78
CA ILE A 53 2.32 -26.32 3.61
C ILE A 53 1.60 -27.40 4.42
N ASN A 54 2.06 -28.64 4.34
CA ASN A 54 1.45 -29.74 5.09
C ASN A 54 1.57 -29.60 6.61
N ILE A 55 2.68 -29.05 7.09
CA ILE A 55 2.87 -28.74 8.52
C ILE A 55 1.90 -27.64 8.97
N GLU A 56 1.84 -26.55 8.21
CA GLU A 56 0.96 -25.42 8.54
C GLU A 56 -0.52 -25.78 8.43
N PHE A 57 -0.88 -26.60 7.42
CA PHE A 57 -2.23 -27.13 7.31
C PHE A 57 -2.64 -27.96 8.55
N LYS A 58 -1.75 -28.85 9.01
CA LYS A 58 -2.02 -29.64 10.23
C LYS A 58 -2.18 -28.75 11.46
N LYS A 59 -1.29 -27.76 11.63
CA LYS A 59 -1.43 -26.78 12.72
C LYS A 59 -2.76 -26.02 12.67
N ALA A 60 -3.22 -25.65 11.49
CA ALA A 60 -4.50 -24.97 11.32
C ALA A 60 -5.68 -25.89 11.67
N MET A 61 -5.59 -27.18 11.31
CA MET A 61 -6.64 -28.17 11.64
C MET A 61 -6.67 -28.53 13.13
N GLU A 62 -5.57 -28.45 13.81
CA GLU A 62 -5.41 -28.75 15.25
C GLU A 62 -5.60 -27.51 16.13
N ALA A 63 -5.69 -26.32 15.54
CA ALA A 63 -5.91 -25.08 16.26
C ALA A 63 -7.29 -25.04 16.91
N ASN A 64 -7.37 -24.44 18.08
CA ASN A 64 -8.66 -24.19 18.72
C ASN A 64 -9.51 -23.26 17.89
N ASP A 65 -10.82 -23.42 17.98
CA ASP A 65 -11.76 -22.45 17.43
C ASP A 65 -11.56 -21.08 18.07
N PRO A 66 -11.77 -19.99 17.33
CA PRO A 66 -11.64 -18.65 17.89
C PRO A 66 -12.70 -18.39 18.97
N GLU A 67 -12.29 -17.68 20.02
CA GLU A 67 -13.18 -17.23 21.08
C GLU A 67 -13.84 -15.89 20.71
N PRO A 68 -15.02 -15.56 21.29
CA PRO A 68 -15.69 -14.28 20.99
C PRO A 68 -14.81 -13.04 21.23
N GLU A 69 -13.90 -13.11 22.19
CA GLU A 69 -12.95 -12.06 22.54
C GLU A 69 -11.90 -11.82 21.46
N ASP A 70 -11.65 -12.82 20.60
CA ASP A 70 -10.69 -12.70 19.48
C ASP A 70 -11.15 -11.68 18.44
N LEU A 71 -12.46 -11.42 18.36
CA LEU A 71 -13.00 -10.37 17.50
C LEU A 71 -12.47 -8.97 17.84
N PHE A 72 -11.98 -8.77 19.05
CA PHE A 72 -11.47 -7.48 19.50
C PHE A 72 -9.94 -7.39 19.48
N LYS A 73 -9.23 -8.50 19.25
CA LYS A 73 -7.78 -8.53 19.12
C LYS A 73 -7.36 -7.86 17.80
N TYR A 74 -6.26 -7.16 17.84
CA TYR A 74 -5.63 -6.54 16.67
C TYR A 74 -6.54 -5.57 15.86
N LYS A 75 -7.56 -4.98 16.48
CA LYS A 75 -8.40 -3.96 15.82
C LYS A 75 -7.60 -2.73 15.43
N PHE A 76 -6.67 -2.36 16.29
CA PHE A 76 -5.79 -1.21 16.07
C PHE A 76 -4.35 -1.61 16.36
N SER A 77 -3.44 -1.15 15.49
CA SER A 77 -2.01 -1.26 15.76
C SER A 77 -1.65 -0.44 16.99
N PRO A 78 -0.74 -0.93 17.86
CA PRO A 78 -0.19 -0.11 18.92
C PRO A 78 0.54 1.07 18.28
N THR A 79 0.00 2.24 18.48
CA THR A 79 0.58 3.49 17.97
C THR A 79 0.54 4.51 19.09
N ASP A 80 1.61 5.28 19.23
CA ASP A 80 1.67 6.40 20.16
C ASP A 80 0.95 7.65 19.61
N ILE A 81 -0.18 7.46 18.90
CA ILE A 81 -0.93 8.53 18.23
C ILE A 81 -1.29 9.66 19.18
N ASN A 82 -1.46 9.34 20.46
CA ASN A 82 -1.88 10.30 21.48
C ASN A 82 -0.72 11.03 22.15
N LYS A 83 0.52 10.71 21.81
CA LYS A 83 1.67 11.47 22.28
C LYS A 83 1.89 12.64 21.34
N GLU A 84 1.34 13.77 21.75
CA GLU A 84 1.63 15.03 21.08
C GLU A 84 3.03 15.51 21.46
N VAL A 85 3.84 15.77 20.46
CA VAL A 85 5.19 16.31 20.62
C VAL A 85 5.20 17.71 19.98
N GLY A 86 5.76 18.68 20.69
CA GLY A 86 5.84 20.05 20.23
C GLY A 86 4.90 21.00 20.95
N ASN A 87 4.81 22.22 20.47
CA ASN A 87 3.98 23.28 21.04
C ASN A 87 2.90 23.70 20.03
N ARG A 88 1.62 23.58 20.41
CA ARG A 88 0.48 24.03 19.58
C ARG A 88 0.41 25.54 19.43
N SER A 89 1.03 26.27 20.33
CA SER A 89 1.06 27.75 20.34
C SER A 89 2.49 28.21 20.49
N PRO A 90 3.32 28.09 19.44
CA PRO A 90 4.70 28.54 19.50
C PRO A 90 4.74 30.06 19.73
N GLU A 91 5.77 30.56 20.41
CA GLU A 91 5.94 31.98 20.71
C GLU A 91 6.23 32.85 19.48
N SER A 92 6.46 32.23 18.31
CA SER A 92 6.63 32.94 17.05
C SER A 92 5.35 33.67 16.67
N ASN A 93 5.46 34.95 16.39
CA ASN A 93 4.36 35.76 15.86
C ASN A 93 4.34 35.80 14.33
N GLU A 94 5.17 35.02 13.67
CA GLU A 94 5.24 34.93 12.21
C GLU A 94 4.14 33.99 11.68
N SER A 95 3.24 34.56 10.88
CA SER A 95 2.18 33.79 10.23
C SER A 95 2.69 33.23 8.92
N ILE A 96 2.47 31.93 8.68
CA ILE A 96 2.77 31.27 7.42
C ILE A 96 1.50 30.65 6.84
N PHE A 97 1.50 30.37 5.55
CA PHE A 97 0.38 29.64 4.94
C PHE A 97 0.38 28.18 5.41
N MET A 98 -0.83 27.61 5.55
CA MET A 98 -0.99 26.21 5.96
C MET A 98 -0.28 25.24 4.99
N VAL A 99 -0.26 25.54 3.70
CA VAL A 99 0.44 24.72 2.71
C VAL A 99 1.94 24.71 2.94
N ASP A 100 2.54 25.85 3.27
CA ASP A 100 3.97 25.96 3.56
C ASP A 100 4.34 25.20 4.86
N ALA A 101 3.48 25.30 5.88
CA ALA A 101 3.65 24.50 7.09
C ALA A 101 3.59 22.99 6.79
N GLY A 102 2.70 22.57 5.90
CA GLY A 102 2.60 21.18 5.44
C GLY A 102 3.85 20.71 4.69
N ILE A 103 4.40 21.56 3.80
CA ILE A 103 5.66 21.28 3.09
C ILE A 103 6.81 21.11 4.08
N CYS A 104 6.95 22.03 5.03
CA CYS A 104 7.99 21.97 6.06
C CYS A 104 7.89 20.69 6.89
N ALA A 105 6.69 20.33 7.34
CA ALA A 105 6.47 19.13 8.13
C ALA A 105 6.83 17.86 7.36
N ILE A 106 6.45 17.77 6.09
CA ILE A 106 6.82 16.62 5.24
C ILE A 106 8.33 16.57 5.01
N LYS A 107 8.94 17.71 4.76
CA LYS A 107 10.39 17.80 4.56
C LYS A 107 11.15 17.30 5.78
N GLU A 108 10.85 17.80 6.97
CA GLU A 108 11.43 17.38 8.23
C GLU A 108 11.24 15.88 8.46
N LEU A 109 10.01 15.37 8.26
CA LEU A 109 9.71 13.95 8.40
C LEU A 109 10.55 13.09 7.45
N MET A 110 10.74 13.52 6.22
CA MET A 110 11.53 12.79 5.21
C MET A 110 13.04 12.91 5.44
N GLU A 111 13.52 14.02 6.01
CA GLU A 111 14.92 14.19 6.42
C GLU A 111 15.29 13.23 7.57
N ASP A 112 14.41 13.11 8.55
CA ASP A 112 14.61 12.26 9.72
C ASP A 112 14.37 10.78 9.44
N ASN A 113 13.59 10.44 8.40
CA ASN A 113 13.17 9.07 8.09
C ASN A 113 13.45 8.73 6.62
N PRO A 114 14.58 8.06 6.32
CA PRO A 114 14.94 7.66 4.96
C PRO A 114 13.90 6.76 4.27
N GLU A 115 13.12 6.00 5.04
CA GLU A 115 12.06 5.12 4.57
C GLU A 115 10.79 5.85 4.14
N CYS A 116 10.66 7.16 4.40
CA CYS A 116 9.53 7.94 3.95
C CYS A 116 9.59 8.24 2.45
N LEU A 117 8.46 8.02 1.78
CA LEU A 117 8.25 8.31 0.36
C LEU A 117 7.05 9.24 0.22
N LEU A 118 7.09 10.14 -0.75
CA LEU A 118 5.96 10.99 -1.11
C LEU A 118 5.57 10.74 -2.56
N TYR A 119 4.34 10.32 -2.82
CA TYR A 119 3.89 10.08 -4.19
C TYR A 119 2.38 10.29 -4.37
N GLY A 120 2.02 10.47 -5.62
CA GLY A 120 0.66 10.70 -6.08
C GLY A 120 0.64 11.22 -7.49
N GLN A 121 -0.50 11.70 -7.94
CA GLN A 121 -0.62 12.38 -9.23
C GLN A 121 0.04 13.75 -9.18
N ASP A 122 0.92 14.04 -10.13
CA ASP A 122 1.57 15.35 -10.31
C ASP A 122 2.37 15.86 -9.11
N VAL A 123 2.78 14.97 -8.22
CA VAL A 123 3.50 15.30 -6.97
C VAL A 123 4.99 15.51 -7.22
N GLY A 124 5.58 14.70 -8.08
CA GLY A 124 7.03 14.65 -8.31
C GLY A 124 7.57 15.78 -9.17
N LYS A 125 8.88 15.90 -9.21
CA LYS A 125 9.64 16.90 -9.99
C LYS A 125 9.23 18.33 -9.62
N ARG A 126 8.99 19.14 -10.66
CA ARG A 126 8.57 20.56 -10.51
C ARG A 126 7.07 20.74 -10.38
N LEU A 127 6.28 19.68 -10.51
CA LEU A 127 4.82 19.77 -10.42
C LEU A 127 4.39 20.10 -9.00
N GLY A 128 4.84 19.33 -8.02
CA GLY A 128 4.68 19.63 -6.60
C GLY A 128 3.27 19.50 -6.04
N GLY A 129 2.39 18.72 -6.71
CA GLY A 129 0.98 18.61 -6.34
C GLY A 129 0.12 19.73 -6.88
N VAL A 130 -1.20 19.58 -6.84
CA VAL A 130 -2.18 20.54 -7.39
C VAL A 130 -2.10 21.89 -6.69
N PHE A 131 -1.94 21.89 -5.39
CA PHE A 131 -1.82 23.09 -4.56
C PHE A 131 -0.35 23.38 -4.16
N ARG A 132 0.59 22.76 -4.85
CA ARG A 132 2.03 22.90 -4.60
C ARG A 132 2.48 22.42 -3.21
N GLU A 133 1.77 21.46 -2.64
CA GLU A 133 2.05 20.90 -1.32
C GLU A 133 3.35 20.09 -1.27
N ALA A 134 3.89 19.73 -2.42
CA ALA A 134 5.18 19.06 -2.56
C ALA A 134 6.20 19.91 -3.34
N ALA A 135 5.92 21.21 -3.52
CA ALA A 135 6.82 22.12 -4.21
C ALA A 135 8.23 22.01 -3.64
N THR A 136 9.23 21.90 -4.49
CA THR A 136 10.64 21.73 -4.13
C THR A 136 11.05 20.40 -3.51
N LEU A 137 10.12 19.60 -2.96
CA LEU A 137 10.48 18.32 -2.34
C LEU A 137 11.04 17.32 -3.36
N GLY A 138 10.49 17.30 -4.60
CA GLY A 138 11.03 16.47 -5.68
C GLY A 138 12.45 16.86 -6.09
N GLU A 139 12.79 18.15 -6.04
CA GLU A 139 14.15 18.63 -6.32
C GLU A 139 15.11 18.32 -5.16
N HIS A 140 14.59 18.31 -3.93
CA HIS A 140 15.40 18.07 -2.73
C HIS A 140 15.69 16.57 -2.51
N PHE A 141 14.69 15.71 -2.64
CA PHE A 141 14.80 14.26 -2.33
C PHE A 141 14.98 13.37 -3.55
N GLY A 142 14.78 13.91 -4.75
CA GLY A 142 14.89 13.16 -6.00
C GLY A 142 13.69 12.27 -6.33
N ASP A 143 13.69 11.77 -7.57
CA ASP A 143 12.58 10.98 -8.13
C ASP A 143 12.41 9.59 -7.46
N GLU A 144 13.40 9.12 -6.73
CA GLU A 144 13.33 7.86 -5.99
C GLU A 144 12.47 7.97 -4.72
N ARG A 145 12.35 9.16 -4.16
CA ARG A 145 11.60 9.41 -2.93
C ARG A 145 10.37 10.28 -3.12
N VAL A 146 10.34 11.13 -4.15
CA VAL A 146 9.19 11.99 -4.49
C VAL A 146 8.85 11.80 -5.96
N PHE A 147 7.78 11.06 -6.25
CA PHE A 147 7.49 10.64 -7.61
C PHE A 147 6.02 10.67 -7.99
N ASN A 148 5.79 10.67 -9.30
CA ASN A 148 4.45 10.65 -9.88
C ASN A 148 3.93 9.23 -10.05
N THR A 149 2.63 9.08 -9.90
CA THR A 149 1.90 7.88 -10.31
C THR A 149 1.04 8.16 -11.54
N PRO A 150 0.57 7.12 -12.24
CA PRO A 150 -0.58 7.27 -13.12
C PRO A 150 -1.81 7.78 -12.36
N ILE A 151 -2.82 8.27 -13.10
CA ILE A 151 -4.14 8.61 -12.55
C ILE A 151 -4.86 7.33 -12.13
N GLN A 152 -4.62 6.89 -10.89
CA GLN A 152 -5.14 5.63 -10.38
C GLN A 152 -5.16 5.65 -8.84
N GLU A 153 -6.22 6.18 -8.27
CA GLU A 153 -6.36 6.37 -6.83
C GLU A 153 -6.38 5.04 -6.07
N ALA A 154 -6.93 3.99 -6.68
CA ALA A 154 -6.88 2.64 -6.11
C ALA A 154 -5.44 2.13 -5.97
N PHE A 155 -4.57 2.40 -6.96
CA PHE A 155 -3.15 2.08 -6.84
C PHE A 155 -2.46 2.95 -5.78
N ILE A 156 -2.73 4.26 -5.78
CA ILE A 156 -2.09 5.20 -4.84
C ILE A 156 -2.34 4.76 -3.40
N ILE A 157 -3.59 4.45 -3.05
CA ILE A 157 -3.94 3.99 -1.70
C ILE A 157 -3.49 2.54 -1.46
N GLY A 158 -3.79 1.63 -2.38
CA GLY A 158 -3.52 0.20 -2.22
C GLY A 158 -2.04 -0.15 -2.10
N SER A 159 -1.16 0.57 -2.82
CA SER A 159 0.29 0.35 -2.76
C SER A 159 0.90 0.63 -1.38
N THR A 160 0.24 1.46 -0.55
CA THR A 160 0.70 1.76 0.81
C THR A 160 0.82 0.51 1.68
N VAL A 161 -0.04 -0.47 1.48
CA VAL A 161 -0.03 -1.75 2.22
C VAL A 161 1.27 -2.52 1.93
N GLY A 162 1.58 -2.72 0.65
CA GLY A 162 2.79 -3.43 0.24
C GLY A 162 4.06 -2.69 0.65
N MET A 163 4.08 -1.36 0.51
CA MET A 163 5.21 -0.55 0.94
C MET A 163 5.43 -0.62 2.45
N SER A 164 4.36 -0.53 3.25
CA SER A 164 4.45 -0.69 4.71
C SER A 164 4.93 -2.07 5.11
N ALA A 165 4.51 -3.13 4.39
CA ALA A 165 4.94 -4.49 4.69
C ALA A 165 6.45 -4.71 4.51
N VAL A 166 7.11 -3.92 3.67
CA VAL A 166 8.57 -3.93 3.48
C VAL A 166 9.30 -2.83 4.27
N GLY A 167 8.63 -2.17 5.19
CA GLY A 167 9.22 -1.19 6.10
C GLY A 167 9.26 0.25 5.60
N LEU A 168 8.69 0.53 4.42
CA LEU A 168 8.56 1.90 3.94
C LEU A 168 7.39 2.63 4.63
N LYS A 169 7.47 3.94 4.67
CA LYS A 169 6.44 4.83 5.25
C LYS A 169 5.92 5.79 4.17
N PRO A 170 4.94 5.35 3.37
CA PRO A 170 4.42 6.17 2.30
C PRO A 170 3.55 7.32 2.79
N ILE A 171 3.78 8.49 2.23
CA ILE A 171 2.91 9.65 2.27
C ILE A 171 2.31 9.75 0.87
N VAL A 172 1.01 9.61 0.74
CA VAL A 172 0.34 9.61 -0.57
C VAL A 172 -0.62 10.78 -0.68
N GLU A 173 -0.73 11.33 -1.88
CA GLU A 173 -1.63 12.42 -2.16
C GLU A 173 -2.70 12.01 -3.18
N ILE A 174 -3.95 12.26 -2.81
CA ILE A 174 -5.11 12.29 -3.70
C ILE A 174 -5.40 13.76 -4.00
N GLN A 175 -5.43 14.15 -5.26
CA GLN A 175 -5.47 15.56 -5.66
C GLN A 175 -6.63 16.37 -5.09
N PHE A 176 -7.81 15.75 -4.97
CA PHE A 176 -9.02 16.37 -4.44
C PHE A 176 -9.86 15.33 -3.69
N ALA A 177 -10.61 15.77 -2.69
CA ALA A 177 -11.47 14.89 -1.90
C ALA A 177 -12.45 14.09 -2.76
N ASP A 178 -13.02 14.71 -3.81
CA ASP A 178 -13.94 14.02 -4.70
C ASP A 178 -13.31 12.88 -5.53
N TYR A 179 -11.99 12.82 -5.62
CA TYR A 179 -11.29 11.80 -6.38
C TYR A 179 -10.93 10.56 -5.56
N ILE A 180 -11.16 10.58 -4.24
CA ILE A 180 -10.80 9.45 -3.37
C ILE A 180 -11.63 8.19 -3.63
N TRP A 181 -12.83 8.32 -4.20
CA TRP A 181 -13.79 7.22 -4.33
C TRP A 181 -13.23 5.94 -4.95
N PRO A 182 -12.48 5.96 -6.05
CA PRO A 182 -11.86 4.75 -6.58
C PRO A 182 -10.87 4.09 -5.63
N GLY A 183 -10.25 4.87 -4.74
CA GLY A 183 -9.29 4.42 -3.75
C GLY A 183 -9.92 3.91 -2.45
N LEU A 184 -11.19 4.25 -2.17
CA LEU A 184 -11.86 3.85 -0.94
C LEU A 184 -12.02 2.34 -0.80
N ASN A 185 -12.16 1.63 -1.92
CA ASN A 185 -12.17 0.17 -1.87
C ASN A 185 -10.88 -0.36 -1.22
N GLN A 186 -9.72 0.14 -1.63
CA GLN A 186 -8.43 -0.27 -1.06
C GLN A 186 -8.28 0.19 0.39
N LEU A 187 -8.78 1.37 0.72
CA LEU A 187 -8.78 1.88 2.09
C LEU A 187 -9.54 0.93 3.03
N PHE A 188 -10.74 0.50 2.63
CA PHE A 188 -11.60 -0.33 3.47
C PHE A 188 -11.22 -1.82 3.47
N THR A 189 -10.80 -2.36 2.31
CA THR A 189 -10.52 -3.79 2.19
C THR A 189 -9.10 -4.16 2.59
N GLU A 190 -8.15 -3.27 2.37
CA GLU A 190 -6.74 -3.57 2.57
C GLU A 190 -6.13 -2.76 3.73
N VAL A 191 -6.11 -1.42 3.63
CA VAL A 191 -5.41 -0.58 4.61
C VAL A 191 -5.98 -0.78 6.00
N SER A 192 -7.31 -0.72 6.16
CA SER A 192 -7.95 -0.81 7.48
C SER A 192 -7.94 -2.22 8.09
N ARG A 193 -7.78 -3.26 7.28
CA ARG A 193 -7.95 -4.64 7.73
C ARG A 193 -6.65 -5.46 7.80
N SER A 194 -5.58 -5.00 7.16
CA SER A 194 -4.31 -5.74 7.07
C SER A 194 -3.79 -6.16 8.45
N TYR A 195 -3.84 -5.29 9.43
CA TYR A 195 -3.35 -5.58 10.78
C TYR A 195 -4.17 -6.69 11.45
N TYR A 196 -5.49 -6.61 11.37
CA TYR A 196 -6.39 -7.63 11.91
C TYR A 196 -6.23 -8.97 11.18
N LEU A 197 -6.32 -8.97 9.85
CA LEU A 197 -6.26 -10.18 9.04
C LEU A 197 -4.90 -10.90 9.09
N SER A 198 -3.83 -10.16 9.34
CA SER A 198 -2.49 -10.72 9.52
C SER A 198 -2.19 -11.17 10.96
N ASN A 199 -3.18 -11.19 11.84
CA ASN A 199 -3.00 -11.51 13.25
C ASN A 199 -1.92 -10.62 13.91
N GLY A 200 -2.01 -9.30 13.63
CA GLY A 200 -1.11 -8.29 14.21
C GLY A 200 0.29 -8.20 13.59
N LYS A 201 0.54 -8.88 12.46
CA LYS A 201 1.88 -8.91 11.84
C LYS A 201 2.16 -7.72 10.92
N TRP A 202 1.12 -7.19 10.24
CA TRP A 202 1.28 -6.19 9.19
C TRP A 202 0.53 -4.90 9.47
N PRO A 203 1.06 -4.04 10.34
CA PRO A 203 0.55 -2.68 10.49
C PRO A 203 0.80 -1.90 9.19
N VAL A 204 -0.15 -1.06 8.79
CA VAL A 204 0.00 -0.18 7.64
C VAL A 204 0.35 1.21 8.14
N SER A 205 1.62 1.60 8.02
CA SER A 205 2.12 2.93 8.36
C SER A 205 2.08 3.82 7.12
N CYS A 206 1.03 4.62 6.98
CA CYS A 206 0.92 5.55 5.86
C CYS A 206 0.22 6.86 6.27
N VAL A 207 0.47 7.90 5.50
CA VAL A 207 -0.30 9.15 5.53
C VAL A 207 -1.01 9.30 4.20
N ILE A 208 -2.32 9.49 4.22
CA ILE A 208 -3.13 9.78 3.05
C ILE A 208 -3.55 11.23 3.12
N ARG A 209 -3.03 12.05 2.22
CA ARG A 209 -3.33 13.48 2.10
C ARG A 209 -4.42 13.67 1.06
N VAL A 210 -5.46 14.38 1.46
CA VAL A 210 -6.61 14.64 0.60
C VAL A 210 -7.01 16.11 0.77
N PRO A 211 -6.61 16.99 -0.13
CA PRO A 211 -7.07 18.38 -0.09
C PRO A 211 -8.58 18.48 -0.20
N THR A 212 -9.17 19.32 0.64
CA THR A 212 -10.59 19.59 0.67
C THR A 212 -10.87 21.03 1.04
N GLY A 213 -12.02 21.52 0.68
CA GLY A 213 -12.47 22.88 1.00
C GLY A 213 -12.63 23.79 -0.22
N ALA A 214 -13.33 24.87 -0.03
CA ALA A 214 -13.53 25.86 -1.07
C ALA A 214 -12.25 26.64 -1.34
N TYR A 215 -11.85 26.65 -2.61
CA TYR A 215 -10.80 27.56 -3.07
C TYR A 215 -11.21 28.19 -4.41
N GLY A 216 -11.19 29.51 -4.47
CA GLY A 216 -11.44 30.24 -5.71
C GLY A 216 -12.71 29.80 -6.45
N SER A 217 -12.58 29.60 -7.73
CA SER A 217 -13.66 29.22 -8.65
C SER A 217 -13.56 27.76 -9.10
N GLY A 218 -13.15 26.86 -8.21
CA GLY A 218 -13.15 25.42 -8.49
C GLY A 218 -14.52 24.93 -8.89
N GLY A 219 -14.57 24.09 -9.92
CA GLY A 219 -15.81 23.49 -10.39
C GLY A 219 -16.32 22.39 -9.45
N PRO A 220 -17.52 21.84 -9.71
CA PRO A 220 -17.96 20.60 -9.09
C PRO A 220 -16.88 19.50 -9.21
N TYR A 221 -16.76 18.64 -8.23
CA TYR A 221 -15.75 17.57 -8.18
C TYR A 221 -14.31 18.02 -7.87
N HIS A 222 -14.11 19.23 -7.37
CA HIS A 222 -12.81 19.78 -6.99
C HIS A 222 -12.80 20.34 -5.55
N SER A 223 -13.56 19.78 -4.68
CA SER A 223 -13.64 20.21 -3.29
C SER A 223 -12.58 19.58 -2.39
#